data_00dd42ec3ea8543b735f6694782b3857
#
_entry.id   00dd42ec3ea8543b735f6694782b3857
#
_cell.length_a   1.000
_cell.length_b   1.000
_cell.length_c   1.000
_cell.angle_alpha   90.00
_cell.angle_beta   90.00
_cell.angle_gamma   90.00
#
_symmetry.space_group_name_H-M   'P 1'
#
loop_
_entity.id
_entity.type
_entity.pdbx_description
1 polymer ?
#
loop_
_entity_poly.entity_id
_entity_poly.type
_entity_poly.pdbx_seq_one_letter_code
_entity_poly.pdbx_strand_id
1 'polypeptide(L)'
;GTYVLANKGDQAIDSVLVYADKDMQWSRITIENAKLLSADKEYGHYWYKLIKPLQPGKSASMKFAFAYSGSSFNGFKQFSTILKNGSFIRISNFFPRFGYMADNEIDDPRERTKRKLPAASLVLPLEEKRETPYEYGYINLDAVISTSGNQTAIGIGDLKATWQKEGRNYFQYKTPSPIPFRFAAASARYALQKANYRDISIEVYYQPGHEHNIEHIIRNAKQSLEYCEQHFGKYPYAMIRFVEISSFVKGFAATAYPTGFFINESFGFQNNIQQDPEKDILNEQVSHELSHTWWGNATIDPDYREGSKLLTETLAMYTELVLYRKAYGDENIVSRVQIHKDIYMEQRAFAGEEPLYKADPYKPFLAYDKGMVVMYQLELLLGEENINKALRSFLKKYAYPNQPPKSLDLINELYAVSDSTLHTKIDELFKQIITHDLQLDKVSYRKTNEGIYELGIAVIAKKYREDGKGKKATLVFDEPIEIDIYLEDGKKQRVILPQGQSKLKVRVAKKPTKVVLDPRMRFMEAVLEDNEQTSFMPLLQGGF
;
A
#
# COMPACT_ATOMS: atom_id res chain seq x y z
N GLY A 1 24.57 19.18 -1.52
CA GLY A 1 23.29 19.61 -2.09
C GLY A 1 22.99 21.07 -1.83
N THR A 2 21.97 21.57 -2.52
CA THR A 2 21.44 22.91 -2.31
C THR A 2 19.91 22.84 -2.28
N TYR A 3 19.32 23.48 -1.26
CA TYR A 3 17.89 23.74 -1.23
C TYR A 3 17.62 25.20 -1.58
N VAL A 4 16.52 25.43 -2.28
CA VAL A 4 15.87 26.73 -2.38
C VAL A 4 14.65 26.68 -1.47
N LEU A 5 14.74 27.32 -0.32
CA LEU A 5 13.70 27.35 0.70
C LEU A 5 12.78 28.54 0.42
N ALA A 6 11.51 28.28 0.16
CA ALA A 6 10.52 29.33 -0.07
C ALA A 6 9.58 29.48 1.14
N ASN A 7 9.36 30.73 1.60
CA ASN A 7 8.31 31.00 2.57
C ASN A 7 6.96 31.05 1.85
N LYS A 8 6.15 30.00 2.04
CA LYS A 8 4.78 29.90 1.49
C LYS A 8 3.72 30.38 2.48
N GLY A 9 4.09 30.68 3.73
CA GLY A 9 3.19 31.19 4.75
C GLY A 9 2.88 32.70 4.55
N ASP A 10 1.98 33.21 5.37
CA ASP A 10 1.56 34.61 5.41
C ASP A 10 2.39 35.47 6.38
N GLN A 11 3.27 34.87 7.19
CA GLN A 11 4.13 35.53 8.15
C GLN A 11 5.61 35.43 7.78
N ALA A 12 6.37 36.41 8.23
CA ALA A 12 7.83 36.41 8.03
C ALA A 12 8.48 35.35 8.93
N ILE A 13 9.39 34.54 8.37
CA ILE A 13 10.17 33.53 9.10
C ILE A 13 11.49 34.18 9.55
N ASP A 14 11.77 34.17 10.84
CA ASP A 14 12.96 34.75 11.42
C ASP A 14 13.99 33.71 11.90
N SER A 15 13.57 32.47 12.07
CA SER A 15 14.40 31.36 12.57
C SER A 15 14.07 30.07 11.85
N VAL A 16 15.06 29.20 11.68
CA VAL A 16 14.90 27.90 11.04
C VAL A 16 15.55 26.82 11.91
N LEU A 17 14.78 25.81 12.29
CA LEU A 17 15.29 24.59 12.87
C LEU A 17 15.60 23.60 11.76
N VAL A 18 16.85 23.14 11.68
CA VAL A 18 17.32 22.12 10.76
C VAL A 18 17.64 20.86 11.55
N TYR A 19 17.05 19.75 11.14
CA TYR A 19 17.48 18.43 11.57
C TYR A 19 18.44 17.84 10.56
N ALA A 20 19.59 17.37 11.01
CA ALA A 20 20.60 16.69 10.22
C ALA A 20 21.01 15.40 10.93
N ASP A 21 20.80 14.26 10.29
CA ASP A 21 21.00 12.94 10.88
C ASP A 21 22.39 12.81 11.49
N LYS A 22 22.46 12.45 12.77
CA LYS A 22 23.70 12.34 13.56
C LYS A 22 24.66 11.25 13.06
N ASP A 23 24.14 10.25 12.36
CA ASP A 23 24.92 9.13 11.82
C ASP A 23 25.66 9.51 10.52
N MET A 24 25.43 10.73 10.01
CA MET A 24 26.11 11.29 8.85
C MET A 24 27.30 12.18 9.25
N GLN A 25 28.37 12.15 8.45
CA GLN A 25 29.52 13.02 8.62
C GLN A 25 29.27 14.34 7.89
N TRP A 26 28.69 15.32 8.58
CA TRP A 26 28.37 16.63 8.03
C TRP A 26 29.61 17.51 7.92
N SER A 27 29.95 17.95 6.70
CA SER A 27 31.04 18.90 6.44
C SER A 27 30.52 20.32 6.20
N ARG A 28 29.24 20.49 5.84
CA ARG A 28 28.61 21.80 5.65
C ARG A 28 27.11 21.74 5.87
N ILE A 29 26.59 22.69 6.64
CA ILE A 29 25.17 23.07 6.72
C ILE A 29 25.17 24.60 6.85
N THR A 30 24.71 25.32 5.82
CA THR A 30 24.73 26.79 5.81
C THR A 30 23.47 27.32 5.14
N ILE A 31 22.84 28.32 5.75
CA ILE A 31 21.69 29.04 5.19
C ILE A 31 22.15 30.46 4.84
N GLU A 32 21.79 30.92 3.66
CA GLU A 32 22.08 32.27 3.20
C GLU A 32 21.48 33.33 4.12
N ASN A 33 22.25 34.37 4.46
CA ASN A 33 21.83 35.44 5.36
C ASN A 33 21.32 34.93 6.73
N ALA A 34 21.91 33.85 7.25
CA ALA A 34 21.58 33.30 8.55
C ALA A 34 22.82 33.12 9.43
N LYS A 35 22.63 33.20 10.74
CA LYS A 35 23.66 32.91 11.76
C LYS A 35 23.22 31.65 12.54
N LEU A 36 24.13 30.70 12.70
CA LEU A 36 23.94 29.55 13.56
C LEU A 36 23.88 30.03 15.02
N LEU A 37 22.78 29.79 15.71
CA LEU A 37 22.59 30.13 17.12
C LEU A 37 23.05 29.00 18.04
N SER A 38 22.66 27.77 17.72
CA SER A 38 23.04 26.58 18.48
C SER A 38 23.11 25.36 17.56
N ALA A 39 23.98 24.42 17.94
CA ALA A 39 24.15 23.14 17.27
C ALA A 39 24.23 22.05 18.34
N ASP A 40 23.20 21.22 18.41
CA ASP A 40 23.20 19.98 19.14
C ASP A 40 23.54 18.84 18.19
N LYS A 41 24.80 18.45 18.18
CA LYS A 41 25.29 17.39 17.28
C LYS A 41 24.88 15.99 17.75
N GLU A 42 24.58 15.81 19.02
CA GLU A 42 24.17 14.53 19.59
C GLU A 42 22.77 14.14 19.09
N TYR A 43 21.89 15.13 18.96
CA TYR A 43 20.52 14.95 18.48
C TYR A 43 20.30 15.46 17.05
N GLY A 44 21.32 16.04 16.41
CA GLY A 44 21.27 16.51 15.02
C GLY A 44 20.45 17.79 14.82
N HIS A 45 20.29 18.61 15.84
CA HIS A 45 19.47 19.83 15.78
C HIS A 45 20.33 21.08 15.63
N TYR A 46 20.04 21.90 14.61
CA TYR A 46 20.76 23.13 14.28
C TYR A 46 19.76 24.29 14.18
N TRP A 47 19.87 25.29 15.09
CA TRP A 47 19.04 26.49 15.08
C TRP A 47 19.76 27.62 14.35
N TYR A 48 19.10 28.14 13.32
CA TYR A 48 19.56 29.30 12.55
C TYR A 48 18.64 30.50 12.77
N LYS A 49 19.22 31.68 13.01
CA LYS A 49 18.52 32.98 13.00
C LYS A 49 18.80 33.65 11.68
N LEU A 50 17.78 34.05 10.96
CA LEU A 50 17.91 34.82 9.74
C LEU A 50 18.27 36.27 10.09
N ILE A 51 19.32 36.85 9.47
CA ILE A 51 19.73 38.24 9.69
C ILE A 51 18.63 39.20 9.27
N LYS A 52 17.92 38.85 8.18
CA LYS A 52 16.68 39.52 7.76
C LYS A 52 15.60 38.44 7.67
N PRO A 53 14.45 38.63 8.34
CA PRO A 53 13.35 37.67 8.26
C PRO A 53 12.94 37.40 6.80
N LEU A 54 12.72 36.12 6.48
CA LEU A 54 12.27 35.69 5.15
C LEU A 54 10.79 36.02 4.97
N GLN A 55 10.51 37.06 4.19
CA GLN A 55 9.16 37.53 3.95
C GLN A 55 8.32 36.51 3.15
N PRO A 56 6.99 36.51 3.27
CA PRO A 56 6.09 35.72 2.43
C PRO A 56 6.43 35.82 0.94
N GLY A 57 6.45 34.69 0.24
CA GLY A 57 6.78 34.60 -1.17
C GLY A 57 8.27 34.77 -1.52
N LYS A 58 9.15 34.99 -0.53
CA LYS A 58 10.61 35.08 -0.76
C LYS A 58 11.29 33.75 -0.52
N SER A 59 12.52 33.62 -1.05
CA SER A 59 13.32 32.40 -0.94
C SER A 59 14.72 32.69 -0.38
N ALA A 60 15.30 31.69 0.26
CA ALA A 60 16.69 31.67 0.73
C ALA A 60 17.37 30.38 0.27
N SER A 61 18.68 30.43 0.05
CA SER A 61 19.48 29.26 -0.32
C SER A 61 20.06 28.59 0.93
N MET A 62 19.95 27.26 0.99
CA MET A 62 20.65 26.45 1.97
C MET A 62 21.58 25.47 1.25
N LYS A 63 22.85 25.44 1.66
CA LYS A 63 23.85 24.51 1.13
C LYS A 63 24.25 23.52 2.20
N PHE A 64 24.38 22.26 1.82
CA PHE A 64 24.79 21.18 2.72
C PHE A 64 25.72 20.19 2.01
N ALA A 65 26.55 19.52 2.79
CA ALA A 65 27.38 18.42 2.32
C ALA A 65 27.64 17.45 3.47
N PHE A 66 27.56 16.17 3.19
CA PHE A 66 27.83 15.10 4.13
C PHE A 66 28.46 13.90 3.44
N ALA A 67 29.08 13.04 4.23
CA ALA A 67 29.54 11.72 3.81
C ALA A 67 28.86 10.64 4.67
N TYR A 68 28.58 9.52 4.04
CA TYR A 68 28.13 8.29 4.68
C TYR A 68 29.08 7.16 4.33
N SER A 69 29.61 6.48 5.33
CA SER A 69 30.40 5.27 5.18
C SER A 69 29.70 4.14 5.94
N GLY A 70 29.09 3.23 5.21
CA GLY A 70 28.51 2.02 5.79
C GLY A 70 29.60 1.03 6.21
N SER A 71 29.53 0.49 7.43
CA SER A 71 30.33 -0.65 7.83
C SER A 71 29.64 -1.94 7.36
N SER A 72 30.42 -2.85 6.77
CA SER A 72 29.93 -4.15 6.26
C SER A 72 29.30 -5.04 7.35
N PHE A 73 29.50 -4.70 8.62
CA PHE A 73 29.00 -5.45 9.78
C PHE A 73 27.71 -4.91 10.40
N ASN A 74 27.18 -3.77 9.96
CA ASN A 74 25.94 -3.18 10.48
C ASN A 74 24.68 -3.76 9.78
N GLY A 75 24.50 -5.07 9.80
CA GLY A 75 23.45 -5.80 9.08
C GLY A 75 21.99 -5.53 9.52
N PHE A 76 21.71 -4.66 10.49
CA PHE A 76 20.38 -4.53 11.06
C PHE A 76 19.65 -3.19 10.81
N LYS A 77 20.27 -2.20 10.15
CA LYS A 77 19.66 -0.87 9.92
C LYS A 77 19.45 -0.50 8.46
N GLN A 78 19.22 -1.45 7.52
CA GLN A 78 19.58 -1.15 6.15
C GLN A 78 18.44 -1.23 5.13
N PHE A 79 17.64 -0.17 5.09
CA PHE A 79 16.89 0.20 3.88
C PHE A 79 17.77 0.85 2.79
N SER A 80 19.07 1.02 3.02
CA SER A 80 20.06 1.58 2.09
C SER A 80 21.35 0.82 2.22
N THR A 81 21.92 0.37 1.09
CA THR A 81 23.11 -0.48 1.08
C THR A 81 24.06 -0.02 -0.01
N ILE A 82 25.32 0.22 0.37
CA ILE A 82 26.41 0.55 -0.57
C ILE A 82 27.25 -0.70 -0.79
N LEU A 83 27.26 -1.20 -2.02
CA LEU A 83 27.96 -2.42 -2.42
C LEU A 83 28.91 -2.12 -3.58
N LYS A 84 29.87 -3.03 -3.79
CA LYS A 84 30.78 -2.99 -4.96
C LYS A 84 30.00 -3.07 -6.28
N ASN A 85 28.84 -3.76 -6.26
CA ASN A 85 27.89 -3.86 -7.36
C ASN A 85 26.48 -4.06 -6.77
N GLY A 86 25.48 -3.27 -7.19
CA GLY A 86 24.12 -3.36 -6.67
C GLY A 86 23.82 -2.47 -5.47
N SER A 87 24.42 -1.26 -5.41
CA SER A 87 24.06 -0.26 -4.39
C SER A 87 22.66 0.30 -4.58
N PHE A 88 21.95 0.49 -3.46
CA PHE A 88 20.68 1.19 -3.41
C PHE A 88 20.61 2.11 -2.20
N ILE A 89 20.24 3.38 -2.41
CA ILE A 89 20.22 4.39 -1.36
C ILE A 89 18.92 5.17 -1.43
N ARG A 90 18.15 5.15 -0.35
CA ARG A 90 17.01 6.06 -0.11
C ARG A 90 17.55 7.43 0.30
N ILE A 91 18.11 8.15 -0.67
CA ILE A 91 18.94 9.32 -0.40
C ILE A 91 18.15 10.46 0.26
N SER A 92 16.86 10.59 -0.01
CA SER A 92 15.99 11.59 0.65
C SER A 92 15.96 11.46 2.17
N ASN A 93 16.18 10.26 2.71
CA ASN A 93 16.16 10.03 4.15
C ASN A 93 17.37 10.66 4.87
N PHE A 94 18.45 10.89 4.16
CA PHE A 94 19.69 11.45 4.71
C PHE A 94 19.81 12.96 4.54
N PHE A 95 18.92 13.58 3.78
CA PHE A 95 18.95 15.00 3.53
C PHE A 95 18.44 15.79 4.74
N PRO A 96 18.91 17.04 4.95
CA PRO A 96 18.43 17.87 6.05
C PRO A 96 16.92 18.07 5.98
N ARG A 97 16.26 18.00 7.13
CA ARG A 97 14.83 18.25 7.28
C ARG A 97 14.59 19.51 8.10
N PHE A 98 13.40 20.06 8.07
CA PHE A 98 13.05 21.31 8.73
C PHE A 98 11.96 21.09 9.77
N GLY A 99 12.09 21.82 10.90
CA GLY A 99 11.13 21.78 11.98
C GLY A 99 11.32 20.59 12.91
N TYR A 100 10.29 20.35 13.71
CA TYR A 100 10.25 19.26 14.68
C TYR A 100 10.04 17.90 13.99
N MET A 101 10.75 16.89 14.46
CA MET A 101 10.71 15.53 13.93
C MET A 101 10.17 14.57 14.99
N ALA A 102 8.86 14.27 14.94
CA ALA A 102 8.20 13.37 15.89
C ALA A 102 8.82 11.96 15.90
N ASP A 103 9.26 11.47 14.75
CA ASP A 103 9.90 10.15 14.60
C ASP A 103 11.21 10.00 15.40
N ASN A 104 11.79 11.11 15.87
CA ASN A 104 13.00 11.10 16.69
C ASN A 104 12.71 11.14 18.20
N GLU A 105 11.45 11.19 18.60
CA GLU A 105 11.09 11.09 20.01
C GLU A 105 11.27 9.66 20.56
N ILE A 106 11.34 9.58 21.88
CA ILE A 106 11.29 8.30 22.59
C ILE A 106 9.90 7.70 22.37
N ASP A 107 9.80 6.59 21.68
CA ASP A 107 8.55 5.86 21.39
C ASP A 107 8.24 4.78 22.44
N ASP A 108 9.24 4.23 23.12
CA ASP A 108 9.06 3.20 24.15
C ASP A 108 8.24 3.73 25.33
N PRO A 109 7.05 3.16 25.62
CA PRO A 109 6.17 3.63 26.69
C PRO A 109 6.79 3.54 28.10
N ARG A 110 7.69 2.58 28.33
CA ARG A 110 8.36 2.39 29.62
C ARG A 110 9.41 3.47 29.85
N GLU A 111 10.21 3.78 28.81
CA GLU A 111 11.19 4.87 28.88
C GLU A 111 10.50 6.24 29.01
N ARG A 112 9.36 6.46 28.34
CA ARG A 112 8.55 7.67 28.51
C ARG A 112 8.01 7.79 29.95
N THR A 113 7.44 6.73 30.49
CA THR A 113 6.95 6.69 31.88
C THR A 113 8.07 6.98 32.88
N LYS A 114 9.23 6.35 32.74
CA LYS A 114 10.42 6.58 33.55
C LYS A 114 10.88 8.04 33.54
N ARG A 115 10.74 8.70 32.40
CA ARG A 115 11.12 10.11 32.18
C ARG A 115 9.98 11.09 32.46
N LYS A 116 8.82 10.62 32.89
CA LYS A 116 7.60 11.42 33.12
C LYS A 116 7.13 12.17 31.87
N LEU A 117 7.36 11.60 30.69
CA LEU A 117 6.87 12.13 29.42
C LEU A 117 5.42 11.66 29.20
N PRO A 118 4.58 12.47 28.53
CA PRO A 118 3.25 12.02 28.10
C PRO A 118 3.38 10.84 27.13
N ALA A 119 2.29 10.12 26.88
CA ALA A 119 2.27 9.09 25.84
C ALA A 119 2.74 9.68 24.50
N ALA A 120 3.51 8.91 23.73
CA ALA A 120 3.91 9.36 22.41
C ALA A 120 2.67 9.48 21.51
N SER A 121 2.52 10.60 20.83
CA SER A 121 1.57 10.77 19.74
C SER A 121 2.38 10.84 18.45
N LEU A 122 2.73 9.67 17.92
CA LEU A 122 3.49 9.58 16.66
C LEU A 122 2.63 9.91 15.44
N VAL A 123 1.32 9.82 15.58
CA VAL A 123 0.35 10.01 14.51
C VAL A 123 -0.72 11.02 14.95
N LEU A 124 -0.99 12.00 14.11
CA LEU A 124 -2.05 12.96 14.36
C LEU A 124 -3.42 12.26 14.28
N PRO A 125 -4.30 12.41 15.27
CA PRO A 125 -5.67 11.91 15.19
C PRO A 125 -6.41 12.43 13.96
N LEU A 126 -7.31 11.63 13.41
CA LEU A 126 -8.01 11.97 12.16
C LEU A 126 -8.82 13.28 12.27
N GLU A 127 -9.48 13.50 13.39
CA GLU A 127 -10.33 14.67 13.64
C GLU A 127 -9.59 15.91 14.14
N GLU A 128 -8.33 15.75 14.54
CA GLU A 128 -7.56 16.87 15.07
C GLU A 128 -7.33 17.93 14.00
N LYS A 129 -7.61 19.19 14.37
CA LYS A 129 -7.35 20.33 13.50
C LYS A 129 -5.88 20.70 13.58
N ARG A 130 -5.25 20.87 12.43
CA ARG A 130 -3.91 21.48 12.37
C ARG A 130 -4.05 23.01 12.57
N GLU A 131 -3.10 23.59 13.26
CA GLU A 131 -2.99 25.06 13.38
C GLU A 131 -2.77 25.71 12.01
N THR A 132 -1.97 25.06 11.17
CA THR A 132 -1.78 25.45 9.76
C THR A 132 -2.27 24.35 8.83
N PRO A 133 -2.92 24.68 7.70
CA PRO A 133 -3.31 23.68 6.71
C PRO A 133 -2.11 22.83 6.28
N TYR A 134 -2.33 21.52 6.14
CA TYR A 134 -1.34 20.65 5.54
C TYR A 134 -1.35 20.87 4.02
N GLU A 135 -0.18 21.12 3.47
CA GLU A 135 0.01 21.31 2.04
C GLU A 135 0.98 20.26 1.49
N TYR A 136 0.88 20.00 0.20
CA TYR A 136 1.84 19.12 -0.47
C TYR A 136 3.27 19.70 -0.37
N GLY A 137 4.15 18.93 0.26
CA GLY A 137 5.59 19.22 0.36
C GLY A 137 6.37 18.89 -0.91
N TYR A 138 5.76 19.05 -2.09
CA TYR A 138 6.38 18.66 -3.37
C TYR A 138 7.55 19.56 -3.73
N ILE A 139 8.57 18.95 -4.34
CA ILE A 139 9.83 19.58 -4.73
C ILE A 139 10.13 19.36 -6.21
N ASN A 140 10.96 20.23 -6.80
CA ASN A 140 11.65 19.95 -8.05
C ASN A 140 13.04 19.41 -7.73
N LEU A 141 13.43 18.29 -8.32
CA LEU A 141 14.72 17.65 -8.14
C LEU A 141 15.56 17.80 -9.41
N ASP A 142 16.80 18.30 -9.26
CA ASP A 142 17.85 18.24 -10.26
C ASP A 142 19.09 17.63 -9.58
N ALA A 143 19.48 16.44 -10.00
CA ALA A 143 20.51 15.65 -9.32
C ALA A 143 21.54 15.09 -10.31
N VAL A 144 22.80 15.19 -9.95
CA VAL A 144 23.89 14.50 -10.65
C VAL A 144 24.38 13.35 -9.77
N ILE A 145 24.29 12.14 -10.30
CA ILE A 145 24.76 10.93 -9.62
C ILE A 145 26.02 10.43 -10.34
N SER A 146 27.09 10.17 -9.60
CA SER A 146 28.28 9.57 -10.19
C SER A 146 28.61 8.22 -9.56
N THR A 147 29.06 7.29 -10.39
CA THR A 147 29.45 5.95 -9.99
C THR A 147 30.76 5.53 -10.66
N SER A 148 31.29 4.34 -10.33
CA SER A 148 32.48 3.80 -10.97
C SER A 148 32.28 3.62 -12.48
N GLY A 149 33.34 3.72 -13.28
CA GLY A 149 33.28 3.78 -14.76
C GLY A 149 32.71 2.55 -15.47
N ASN A 150 32.44 1.46 -14.74
CA ASN A 150 31.82 0.25 -15.28
C ASN A 150 30.37 0.04 -14.77
N GLN A 151 29.77 1.05 -14.14
CA GLN A 151 28.42 0.99 -13.60
C GLN A 151 27.53 2.07 -14.21
N THR A 152 26.23 1.79 -14.18
CA THR A 152 25.16 2.74 -14.49
C THR A 152 24.50 3.16 -13.19
N ALA A 153 24.36 4.47 -12.96
CA ALA A 153 23.59 4.98 -11.84
C ALA A 153 22.19 5.37 -12.30
N ILE A 154 21.18 4.96 -11.53
CA ILE A 154 19.77 5.23 -11.78
C ILE A 154 19.25 6.17 -10.69
N GLY A 155 18.64 7.27 -11.12
CA GLY A 155 17.98 8.27 -10.27
C GLY A 155 16.52 8.46 -10.64
N ILE A 156 15.87 9.42 -9.98
CA ILE A 156 14.46 9.77 -10.16
C ILE A 156 14.34 10.95 -11.12
N GLY A 157 13.34 10.88 -12.01
CA GLY A 157 13.11 11.87 -13.06
C GLY A 157 13.70 11.45 -14.41
N ASP A 158 13.70 12.38 -15.37
CA ASP A 158 14.24 12.15 -16.72
C ASP A 158 15.77 12.20 -16.70
N LEU A 159 16.42 11.30 -17.40
CA LEU A 159 17.86 11.36 -17.67
C LEU A 159 18.12 12.46 -18.70
N LYS A 160 18.78 13.55 -18.29
CA LYS A 160 19.06 14.72 -19.14
C LYS A 160 20.44 14.70 -19.79
N ALA A 161 21.45 14.15 -19.08
CA ALA A 161 22.82 14.07 -19.60
C ALA A 161 23.59 12.92 -18.96
N THR A 162 24.57 12.41 -19.72
CA THR A 162 25.57 11.47 -19.23
C THR A 162 26.95 11.89 -19.71
N TRP A 163 27.98 11.73 -18.88
CA TRP A 163 29.37 12.00 -19.24
C TRP A 163 30.33 11.16 -18.41
N GLN A 164 31.57 11.13 -18.83
CA GLN A 164 32.65 10.49 -18.07
C GLN A 164 33.66 11.54 -17.65
N LYS A 165 34.17 11.42 -16.44
CA LYS A 165 35.23 12.24 -15.92
C LYS A 165 36.01 11.47 -14.86
N GLU A 166 37.37 11.51 -14.93
CA GLU A 166 38.28 10.92 -13.94
C GLU A 166 37.94 9.45 -13.60
N GLY A 167 37.62 8.64 -14.62
CA GLY A 167 37.29 7.22 -14.46
C GLY A 167 35.90 6.92 -13.84
N ARG A 168 35.05 7.93 -13.73
CA ARG A 168 33.68 7.81 -13.21
C ARG A 168 32.65 8.13 -14.29
N ASN A 169 31.50 7.47 -14.23
CA ASN A 169 30.32 7.81 -15.02
C ASN A 169 29.43 8.77 -14.22
N TYR A 170 28.87 9.76 -14.90
CA TYR A 170 27.96 10.77 -14.36
C TYR A 170 26.62 10.71 -15.09
N PHE A 171 25.54 10.88 -14.34
CA PHE A 171 24.15 10.84 -14.82
C PHE A 171 23.39 12.00 -14.21
N GLN A 172 22.87 12.90 -15.03
CA GLN A 172 22.01 13.99 -14.57
C GLN A 172 20.54 13.62 -14.73
N TYR A 173 19.82 13.60 -13.64
CA TYR A 173 18.39 13.38 -13.57
C TYR A 173 17.67 14.64 -13.15
N LYS A 174 16.51 14.92 -13.79
CA LYS A 174 15.67 16.06 -13.48
C LYS A 174 14.20 15.65 -13.53
N THR A 175 13.45 16.03 -12.50
CA THR A 175 12.00 15.76 -12.48
C THR A 175 11.27 16.70 -13.45
N PRO A 176 10.35 16.17 -14.29
CA PRO A 176 9.59 16.99 -15.23
C PRO A 176 8.52 17.85 -14.56
N SER A 177 8.09 17.47 -13.37
CA SER A 177 7.09 18.14 -12.53
C SER A 177 7.46 17.99 -11.05
N PRO A 178 6.87 18.77 -10.14
CA PRO A 178 7.07 18.59 -8.71
C PRO A 178 6.69 17.19 -8.24
N ILE A 179 7.48 16.63 -7.34
CA ILE A 179 7.31 15.30 -6.76
C ILE A 179 7.32 15.37 -5.21
N PRO A 180 6.74 14.40 -4.49
CA PRO A 180 6.94 14.28 -3.05
C PRO A 180 8.42 14.28 -2.69
N PHE A 181 8.78 14.73 -1.49
CA PHE A 181 10.17 14.68 -0.99
C PHE A 181 10.60 13.23 -0.73
N ARG A 182 10.58 12.44 -1.79
CA ARG A 182 10.90 11.01 -1.79
C ARG A 182 11.66 10.65 -3.06
N PHE A 183 12.94 10.36 -2.93
CA PHE A 183 13.81 10.00 -4.04
C PHE A 183 14.95 9.07 -3.60
N ALA A 184 15.39 8.24 -4.52
CA ALA A 184 16.40 7.21 -4.30
C ALA A 184 17.41 7.18 -5.47
N ALA A 185 18.50 6.48 -5.27
CA ALA A 185 19.47 6.17 -6.29
C ALA A 185 19.92 4.71 -6.19
N ALA A 186 20.13 4.07 -7.35
CA ALA A 186 20.76 2.76 -7.44
C ALA A 186 21.97 2.81 -8.37
N SER A 187 22.93 1.91 -8.18
CA SER A 187 24.10 1.80 -9.04
C SER A 187 24.59 0.35 -9.12
N ALA A 188 24.70 -0.16 -10.35
CA ALA A 188 25.26 -1.47 -10.64
C ALA A 188 25.74 -1.58 -12.09
N ARG A 189 26.29 -2.75 -12.43
CA ARG A 189 26.61 -3.14 -13.82
C ARG A 189 25.36 -3.65 -14.51
N TYR A 190 24.37 -2.78 -14.64
CA TYR A 190 23.09 -3.14 -15.23
C TYR A 190 23.18 -3.46 -16.72
N ALA A 191 22.49 -4.53 -17.12
CA ALA A 191 21.92 -4.67 -18.46
C ALA A 191 20.60 -3.89 -18.53
N LEU A 192 20.14 -3.59 -19.73
CA LEU A 192 18.95 -2.78 -19.98
C LEU A 192 18.09 -3.42 -21.06
N GLN A 193 16.83 -3.72 -20.71
CA GLN A 193 15.78 -4.04 -21.68
C GLN A 193 14.81 -2.86 -21.78
N LYS A 194 14.41 -2.50 -23.02
CA LYS A 194 13.46 -1.42 -23.30
C LYS A 194 12.21 -1.93 -23.98
N ALA A 195 11.09 -1.33 -23.63
CA ALA A 195 9.82 -1.50 -24.30
C ALA A 195 9.05 -0.17 -24.29
N ASN A 196 7.93 -0.09 -25.00
CA ASN A 196 7.06 1.06 -24.98
C ASN A 196 5.62 0.65 -24.70
N TYR A 197 4.91 1.51 -23.99
CA TYR A 197 3.46 1.53 -23.92
C TYR A 197 3.00 2.90 -24.41
N ARG A 198 2.44 2.98 -25.65
CA ARG A 198 2.14 4.25 -26.32
C ARG A 198 3.37 5.16 -26.35
N ASP A 199 3.27 6.36 -25.78
CA ASP A 199 4.33 7.37 -25.65
C ASP A 199 5.19 7.22 -24.35
N ILE A 200 4.93 6.20 -23.53
CA ILE A 200 5.66 5.92 -22.30
C ILE A 200 6.76 4.89 -22.56
N SER A 201 8.02 5.25 -22.28
CA SER A 201 9.14 4.31 -22.31
C SER A 201 9.17 3.47 -21.04
N ILE A 202 9.27 2.14 -21.19
CA ILE A 202 9.45 1.19 -20.10
C ILE A 202 10.89 0.68 -20.17
N GLU A 203 11.66 0.93 -19.12
CA GLU A 203 13.06 0.50 -19.01
C GLU A 203 13.20 -0.46 -17.83
N VAL A 204 13.80 -1.63 -18.06
CA VAL A 204 14.10 -2.61 -17.02
C VAL A 204 15.61 -2.74 -16.90
N TYR A 205 16.15 -2.33 -15.76
CA TYR A 205 17.57 -2.43 -15.41
C TYR A 205 17.78 -3.63 -14.50
N TYR A 206 18.61 -4.57 -14.93
CA TYR A 206 18.80 -5.87 -14.26
C TYR A 206 20.25 -6.32 -14.29
N GLN A 207 20.63 -7.25 -13.40
CA GLN A 207 21.95 -7.85 -13.42
C GLN A 207 22.05 -8.86 -14.57
N PRO A 208 23.14 -8.85 -15.38
CA PRO A 208 23.35 -9.87 -16.39
C PRO A 208 23.22 -11.29 -15.81
N GLY A 209 22.41 -12.13 -16.47
CA GLY A 209 22.06 -13.47 -15.98
C GLY A 209 20.68 -13.57 -15.32
N HIS A 210 19.97 -12.44 -15.10
CA HIS A 210 18.65 -12.40 -14.46
C HIS A 210 17.52 -12.04 -15.47
N GLU A 211 17.64 -12.49 -16.74
CA GLU A 211 16.75 -12.08 -17.83
C GLU A 211 15.36 -12.72 -17.79
N HIS A 212 15.19 -13.85 -17.13
CA HIS A 212 14.03 -14.74 -17.33
C HIS A 212 12.66 -14.14 -16.99
N ASN A 213 12.60 -13.12 -16.12
CA ASN A 213 11.35 -12.46 -15.74
C ASN A 213 11.09 -11.10 -16.42
N ILE A 214 12.00 -10.61 -17.26
CA ILE A 214 11.93 -9.25 -17.81
C ILE A 214 10.66 -9.03 -18.66
N GLU A 215 10.35 -9.96 -19.56
CA GLU A 215 9.13 -9.86 -20.39
C GLU A 215 7.86 -9.92 -19.54
N HIS A 216 7.89 -10.62 -18.42
CA HIS A 216 6.78 -10.67 -17.49
C HIS A 216 6.58 -9.34 -16.77
N ILE A 217 7.65 -8.69 -16.31
CA ILE A 217 7.62 -7.34 -15.72
C ILE A 217 7.03 -6.34 -16.73
N ILE A 218 7.52 -6.36 -17.98
CA ILE A 218 7.06 -5.46 -19.05
C ILE A 218 5.57 -5.67 -19.34
N ARG A 219 5.12 -6.92 -19.43
CA ARG A 219 3.71 -7.26 -19.67
C ARG A 219 2.81 -6.73 -18.54
N ASN A 220 3.17 -7.00 -17.30
CA ASN A 220 2.41 -6.51 -16.13
C ASN A 220 2.39 -4.98 -16.05
N ALA A 221 3.52 -4.33 -16.36
CA ALA A 221 3.57 -2.86 -16.42
C ALA A 221 2.60 -2.29 -17.46
N LYS A 222 2.54 -2.89 -18.67
CA LYS A 222 1.61 -2.46 -19.73
C LYS A 222 0.15 -2.64 -19.32
N GLN A 223 -0.19 -3.79 -18.72
CA GLN A 223 -1.54 -4.08 -18.24
C GLN A 223 -1.94 -3.11 -17.11
N SER A 224 -1.03 -2.83 -16.18
CA SER A 224 -1.26 -1.88 -15.10
C SER A 224 -1.47 -0.46 -15.62
N LEU A 225 -0.65 -0.01 -16.58
CA LEU A 225 -0.83 1.30 -17.23
C LEU A 225 -2.18 1.38 -17.95
N GLU A 226 -2.55 0.36 -18.72
CA GLU A 226 -3.80 0.34 -19.44
C GLU A 226 -4.99 0.49 -18.50
N TYR A 227 -5.03 -0.32 -17.45
CA TYR A 227 -6.10 -0.25 -16.47
C TYR A 227 -6.14 1.09 -15.72
N CYS A 228 -5.01 1.51 -15.17
CA CYS A 228 -4.96 2.72 -14.36
C CYS A 228 -5.22 3.98 -15.19
N GLU A 229 -4.72 4.07 -16.43
CA GLU A 229 -5.03 5.19 -17.32
C GLU A 229 -6.52 5.24 -17.71
N GLN A 230 -7.12 4.08 -17.95
CA GLN A 230 -8.54 3.99 -18.28
C GLN A 230 -9.43 4.45 -17.13
N HIS A 231 -9.07 4.11 -15.88
CA HIS A 231 -9.93 4.29 -14.73
C HIS A 231 -9.54 5.47 -13.83
N PHE A 232 -8.26 5.81 -13.71
CA PHE A 232 -7.75 6.77 -12.73
C PHE A 232 -7.18 8.05 -13.35
N GLY A 233 -6.87 8.01 -14.66
CA GLY A 233 -6.32 9.15 -15.39
C GLY A 233 -4.90 8.90 -15.89
N LYS A 234 -4.44 9.78 -16.77
CA LYS A 234 -3.19 9.62 -17.52
C LYS A 234 -1.98 9.49 -16.56
N TYR A 235 -1.05 8.58 -16.90
CA TYR A 235 0.24 8.49 -16.25
C TYR A 235 1.03 9.80 -16.46
N PRO A 236 1.57 10.43 -15.40
CA PRO A 236 2.07 11.80 -15.50
C PRO A 236 3.47 11.94 -16.09
N TYR A 237 4.16 10.85 -16.39
CA TYR A 237 5.55 10.85 -16.83
C TYR A 237 5.70 10.19 -18.21
N ALA A 238 6.80 10.53 -18.93
CA ALA A 238 7.12 9.93 -20.22
C ALA A 238 7.86 8.59 -20.11
N MET A 239 8.19 8.15 -18.90
CA MET A 239 8.98 6.95 -18.67
C MET A 239 8.71 6.26 -17.35
N ILE A 240 9.01 4.96 -17.33
CA ILE A 240 8.99 4.08 -16.16
C ILE A 240 10.30 3.31 -16.13
N ARG A 241 10.95 3.22 -14.97
CA ARG A 241 12.11 2.37 -14.75
C ARG A 241 11.83 1.32 -13.69
N PHE A 242 11.95 0.06 -14.05
CA PHE A 242 12.06 -1.05 -13.09
C PHE A 242 13.55 -1.33 -12.88
N VAL A 243 13.98 -1.36 -11.64
CA VAL A 243 15.41 -1.45 -11.29
C VAL A 243 15.60 -2.57 -10.30
N GLU A 244 16.40 -3.57 -10.68
CA GLU A 244 16.81 -4.62 -9.78
C GLU A 244 17.73 -4.07 -8.68
N ILE A 245 17.43 -4.40 -7.42
CA ILE A 245 18.29 -4.09 -6.28
C ILE A 245 18.69 -5.36 -5.55
N SER A 246 19.86 -5.32 -4.92
CA SER A 246 20.44 -6.49 -4.25
C SER A 246 19.59 -6.97 -3.08
N SER A 247 19.55 -8.28 -2.86
CA SER A 247 18.96 -8.97 -1.70
C SER A 247 19.60 -8.60 -0.36
N PHE A 248 20.74 -7.94 -0.36
CA PHE A 248 21.31 -7.34 0.84
C PHE A 248 20.54 -6.10 1.33
N VAL A 249 19.74 -5.48 0.48
CA VAL A 249 18.77 -4.45 0.89
C VAL A 249 17.60 -5.15 1.58
N LYS A 250 17.39 -4.87 2.86
CA LYS A 250 16.38 -5.53 3.69
C LYS A 250 15.18 -4.61 3.95
N GLY A 251 14.07 -5.22 4.35
CA GLY A 251 12.88 -4.53 4.85
C GLY A 251 11.78 -4.26 3.83
N PHE A 252 11.96 -4.65 2.56
CA PHE A 252 10.91 -4.60 1.54
C PHE A 252 11.21 -5.51 0.34
N ALA A 253 10.17 -5.94 -0.35
CA ALA A 253 10.28 -6.71 -1.58
C ALA A 253 10.40 -5.80 -2.81
N ALA A 254 9.62 -4.72 -2.82
CA ALA A 254 9.66 -3.67 -3.83
C ALA A 254 9.38 -2.30 -3.20
N THR A 255 9.66 -1.22 -3.92
CA THR A 255 9.35 0.15 -3.47
C THR A 255 9.23 1.10 -4.66
N ALA A 256 8.17 1.92 -4.65
CA ALA A 256 7.88 2.90 -5.68
C ALA A 256 8.42 4.29 -5.33
N TYR A 257 8.93 4.95 -6.37
CA TYR A 257 9.28 6.37 -6.39
C TYR A 257 8.74 6.98 -7.69
N PRO A 258 8.58 8.30 -7.78
CA PRO A 258 8.25 8.92 -9.06
C PRO A 258 9.22 8.47 -10.16
N THR A 259 8.71 7.87 -11.24
CA THR A 259 9.47 7.32 -12.39
C THR A 259 10.37 6.10 -12.13
N GLY A 260 10.50 5.60 -10.89
CA GLY A 260 11.44 4.52 -10.56
C GLY A 260 10.87 3.51 -9.58
N PHE A 261 10.87 2.25 -9.96
CA PHE A 261 10.37 1.12 -9.17
C PHE A 261 11.52 0.16 -8.89
N PHE A 262 11.89 0.02 -7.62
CA PHE A 262 13.04 -0.78 -7.21
C PHE A 262 12.55 -2.11 -6.63
N ILE A 263 12.94 -3.20 -7.27
CA ILE A 263 12.50 -4.56 -6.95
C ILE A 263 13.70 -5.37 -6.47
N ASN A 264 13.57 -6.00 -5.31
CA ASN A 264 14.61 -6.86 -4.75
C ASN A 264 14.83 -8.09 -5.66
N GLU A 265 16.10 -8.41 -5.95
CA GLU A 265 16.48 -9.51 -6.84
C GLU A 265 15.86 -10.85 -6.45
N SER A 266 15.79 -11.15 -5.14
CA SER A 266 15.27 -12.42 -4.64
C SER A 266 13.78 -12.61 -4.91
N PHE A 267 13.01 -11.51 -4.96
CA PHE A 267 11.57 -11.56 -5.21
C PHE A 267 11.22 -11.46 -6.69
N GLY A 268 11.90 -10.58 -7.43
CA GLY A 268 11.49 -10.23 -8.78
C GLY A 268 12.32 -10.83 -9.90
N PHE A 269 13.61 -11.05 -9.67
CA PHE A 269 14.54 -11.40 -10.76
C PHE A 269 15.10 -12.82 -10.66
N GLN A 270 15.31 -13.34 -9.45
CA GLN A 270 15.83 -14.69 -9.22
C GLN A 270 14.73 -15.74 -8.96
N ASN A 271 13.52 -15.29 -8.62
CA ASN A 271 12.41 -16.18 -8.34
C ASN A 271 11.91 -16.85 -9.64
N ASN A 272 11.63 -18.14 -9.59
CA ASN A 272 11.08 -18.88 -10.72
C ASN A 272 9.54 -18.72 -10.73
N ILE A 273 9.07 -17.72 -11.45
CA ILE A 273 7.64 -17.43 -11.60
C ILE A 273 7.12 -18.22 -12.80
N GLN A 274 6.94 -19.49 -12.63
CA GLN A 274 6.28 -20.30 -13.66
C GLN A 274 4.77 -20.12 -13.52
N GLN A 275 4.14 -19.39 -14.37
CA GLN A 275 2.70 -19.27 -14.68
C GLN A 275 1.68 -19.84 -13.64
N ASP A 276 2.12 -20.03 -12.41
CA ASP A 276 1.29 -20.46 -11.29
C ASP A 276 0.70 -19.20 -10.64
N PRO A 277 -0.61 -18.99 -10.72
CA PRO A 277 -1.27 -17.80 -10.19
C PRO A 277 -0.97 -17.54 -8.71
N GLU A 278 -0.80 -18.60 -7.93
CA GLU A 278 -0.51 -18.50 -6.50
C GLU A 278 0.93 -18.05 -6.21
N LYS A 279 1.81 -18.11 -7.23
CA LYS A 279 3.24 -17.77 -7.12
C LYS A 279 3.66 -16.57 -7.94
N ASP A 280 2.73 -15.90 -8.65
CA ASP A 280 3.06 -14.73 -9.47
C ASP A 280 3.20 -13.46 -8.65
N ILE A 281 4.20 -13.45 -7.79
CA ILE A 281 4.58 -12.29 -6.97
C ILE A 281 4.96 -11.06 -7.83
N LEU A 282 5.34 -11.24 -9.10
CA LEU A 282 5.65 -10.11 -9.98
C LEU A 282 4.41 -9.40 -10.48
N ASN A 283 3.32 -10.12 -10.78
CA ASN A 283 2.05 -9.48 -11.10
C ASN A 283 1.62 -8.58 -9.94
N GLU A 284 1.74 -9.09 -8.72
CA GLU A 284 1.43 -8.36 -7.50
C GLU A 284 2.33 -7.12 -7.35
N GLN A 285 3.63 -7.30 -7.31
CA GLN A 285 4.58 -6.21 -7.05
C GLN A 285 4.55 -5.13 -8.12
N VAL A 286 4.53 -5.51 -9.41
CA VAL A 286 4.50 -4.51 -10.50
C VAL A 286 3.19 -3.73 -10.47
N SER A 287 2.06 -4.40 -10.25
CA SER A 287 0.75 -3.76 -10.19
C SER A 287 0.61 -2.85 -8.97
N HIS A 288 1.05 -3.31 -7.81
CA HIS A 288 1.05 -2.56 -6.57
C HIS A 288 1.93 -1.30 -6.68
N GLU A 289 3.20 -1.48 -6.97
CA GLU A 289 4.17 -0.37 -7.00
C GLU A 289 3.83 0.65 -8.10
N LEU A 290 3.42 0.21 -9.29
CA LEU A 290 3.06 1.13 -10.35
C LEU A 290 1.81 1.95 -10.00
N SER A 291 0.84 1.35 -9.31
CA SER A 291 -0.38 2.02 -8.88
C SER A 291 -0.13 3.16 -7.87
N HIS A 292 0.97 3.09 -7.13
CA HIS A 292 1.40 4.19 -6.26
C HIS A 292 1.66 5.51 -7.00
N THR A 293 1.77 5.50 -8.32
CA THR A 293 1.78 6.75 -9.10
C THR A 293 0.50 7.55 -8.89
N TRP A 294 -0.64 6.89 -8.76
CA TRP A 294 -1.93 7.52 -8.43
C TRP A 294 -2.13 7.61 -6.91
N TRP A 295 -1.66 6.62 -6.15
CA TRP A 295 -1.88 6.44 -4.72
C TRP A 295 -0.61 6.70 -3.88
N GLY A 296 -0.16 7.97 -3.78
CA GLY A 296 0.89 8.35 -2.83
C GLY A 296 2.24 8.84 -3.39
N ASN A 297 2.54 8.69 -4.70
CA ASN A 297 3.87 9.05 -5.22
C ASN A 297 3.88 10.16 -6.28
N ALA A 298 2.72 10.52 -6.85
CA ALA A 298 2.66 11.60 -7.84
C ALA A 298 1.34 12.36 -7.78
N THR A 299 0.21 11.68 -8.01
CA THR A 299 -1.09 12.34 -8.14
C THR A 299 -1.61 12.85 -6.82
N ILE A 300 -1.60 12.04 -5.78
CA ILE A 300 -1.90 12.44 -4.41
C ILE A 300 -0.77 12.05 -3.46
N ASP A 301 -0.68 12.78 -2.34
CA ASP A 301 0.08 12.41 -1.14
C ASP A 301 -0.78 12.84 0.07
N PRO A 302 -1.39 11.90 0.80
CA PRO A 302 -2.40 12.24 1.81
C PRO A 302 -1.82 13.00 2.99
N ASP A 303 -2.68 13.73 3.71
CA ASP A 303 -2.33 14.29 5.01
C ASP A 303 -1.95 13.16 5.96
N TYR A 304 -0.67 13.12 6.38
CA TYR A 304 -0.14 12.05 7.21
C TYR A 304 -0.71 12.10 8.62
N ARG A 305 -1.68 11.25 8.86
CA ARG A 305 -2.43 11.08 10.12
C ARG A 305 -3.07 9.68 10.19
N GLU A 306 -3.85 9.42 11.23
CA GLU A 306 -4.69 8.21 11.28
C GLU A 306 -5.44 8.03 9.96
N GLY A 307 -5.45 6.81 9.44
CA GLY A 307 -6.11 6.44 8.19
C GLY A 307 -5.40 6.86 6.91
N SER A 308 -4.25 7.55 6.97
CA SER A 308 -3.53 7.99 5.76
C SER A 308 -3.11 6.82 4.85
N LYS A 309 -2.75 5.69 5.45
CA LYS A 309 -2.35 4.48 4.71
C LYS A 309 -3.50 3.80 3.95
N LEU A 310 -4.75 4.07 4.31
CA LEU A 310 -5.91 3.68 3.50
C LEU A 310 -5.83 4.28 2.08
N LEU A 311 -5.35 5.52 1.95
CA LEU A 311 -5.31 6.25 0.68
C LEU A 311 -4.10 5.90 -0.19
N THR A 312 -3.12 5.22 0.35
CA THR A 312 -1.92 4.77 -0.35
C THR A 312 -1.92 3.26 -0.50
N GLU A 313 -1.64 2.54 0.57
CA GLU A 313 -1.43 1.09 0.54
C GLU A 313 -2.71 0.31 0.22
N THR A 314 -3.84 0.64 0.89
CA THR A 314 -5.10 -0.08 0.62
C THR A 314 -5.59 0.11 -0.82
N LEU A 315 -5.45 1.33 -1.38
CA LEU A 315 -5.83 1.56 -2.78
C LEU A 315 -4.86 0.89 -3.76
N ALA A 316 -3.57 0.78 -3.40
CA ALA A 316 -2.61 0.01 -4.18
C ALA A 316 -2.93 -1.50 -4.13
N MET A 317 -3.26 -2.05 -2.95
CA MET A 317 -3.70 -3.43 -2.77
C MET A 317 -4.98 -3.75 -3.56
N TYR A 318 -5.92 -2.82 -3.60
CA TYR A 318 -7.13 -2.99 -4.42
C TYR A 318 -6.81 -3.01 -5.91
N THR A 319 -5.95 -2.10 -6.36
CA THR A 319 -5.53 -2.05 -7.77
C THR A 319 -4.78 -3.32 -8.17
N GLU A 320 -3.89 -3.82 -7.32
CA GLU A 320 -3.22 -5.10 -7.45
C GLU A 320 -4.23 -6.25 -7.59
N LEU A 321 -5.21 -6.31 -6.69
CA LEU A 321 -6.23 -7.37 -6.68
C LEU A 321 -7.05 -7.42 -7.98
N VAL A 322 -7.47 -6.26 -8.48
CA VAL A 322 -8.21 -6.17 -9.76
C VAL A 322 -7.34 -6.61 -10.93
N LEU A 323 -6.07 -6.23 -10.96
CA LEU A 323 -5.14 -6.61 -12.01
C LEU A 323 -4.80 -8.11 -11.95
N TYR A 324 -4.66 -8.66 -10.75
CA TYR A 324 -4.51 -10.10 -10.54
C TYR A 324 -5.73 -10.87 -11.09
N ARG A 325 -6.94 -10.43 -10.78
CA ARG A 325 -8.17 -11.03 -11.33
C ARG A 325 -8.22 -10.96 -12.86
N LYS A 326 -7.80 -9.84 -13.46
CA LYS A 326 -7.76 -9.69 -14.93
C LYS A 326 -6.74 -10.63 -15.58
N ALA A 327 -5.65 -10.94 -14.88
CA ALA A 327 -4.62 -11.85 -15.37
C ALA A 327 -5.00 -13.34 -15.19
N TYR A 328 -5.67 -13.68 -14.10
CA TYR A 328 -5.84 -15.07 -13.65
C TYR A 328 -7.30 -15.51 -13.47
N GLY A 329 -8.27 -14.60 -13.62
CA GLY A 329 -9.71 -14.89 -13.53
C GLY A 329 -10.27 -14.88 -12.09
N ASP A 330 -11.60 -14.90 -12.01
CA ASP A 330 -12.35 -14.82 -10.75
C ASP A 330 -12.15 -16.02 -9.82
N GLU A 331 -11.77 -17.17 -10.38
CA GLU A 331 -11.60 -18.41 -9.60
C GLU A 331 -10.39 -18.31 -8.64
N ASN A 332 -9.35 -17.58 -9.04
CA ASN A 332 -8.11 -17.45 -8.27
C ASN A 332 -8.14 -16.29 -7.26
N ILE A 333 -9.11 -15.37 -7.39
CA ILE A 333 -9.17 -14.20 -6.49
C ILE A 333 -9.50 -14.58 -5.05
N VAL A 334 -10.30 -15.64 -4.86
CA VAL A 334 -10.75 -16.06 -3.53
C VAL A 334 -9.57 -16.56 -2.69
N SER A 335 -8.69 -17.37 -3.27
CA SER A 335 -7.48 -17.85 -2.56
C SER A 335 -6.55 -16.68 -2.23
N ARG A 336 -6.44 -15.69 -3.12
CA ARG A 336 -5.66 -14.48 -2.88
C ARG A 336 -6.21 -13.65 -1.71
N VAL A 337 -7.51 -13.43 -1.69
CA VAL A 337 -8.20 -12.74 -0.58
C VAL A 337 -8.05 -13.51 0.73
N GLN A 338 -8.11 -14.85 0.68
CA GLN A 338 -7.93 -15.69 1.86
C GLN A 338 -6.56 -15.50 2.51
N ILE A 339 -5.49 -15.48 1.74
CA ILE A 339 -4.13 -15.25 2.27
C ILE A 339 -4.08 -13.97 3.11
N HIS A 340 -4.60 -12.86 2.57
CA HIS A 340 -4.62 -11.58 3.28
C HIS A 340 -5.56 -11.58 4.48
N LYS A 341 -6.71 -12.25 4.37
CA LYS A 341 -7.62 -12.41 5.50
C LYS A 341 -6.96 -13.17 6.66
N ASP A 342 -6.26 -14.26 6.36
CA ASP A 342 -5.59 -15.07 7.37
C ASP A 342 -4.46 -14.29 8.05
N ILE A 343 -3.63 -13.57 7.29
CA ILE A 343 -2.60 -12.66 7.84
C ILE A 343 -3.25 -11.61 8.75
N TYR A 344 -4.32 -10.96 8.31
CA TYR A 344 -5.02 -9.98 9.12
C TYR A 344 -5.56 -10.59 10.42
N MET A 345 -6.22 -11.77 10.35
CA MET A 345 -6.79 -12.44 11.52
C MET A 345 -5.72 -12.87 12.54
N GLU A 346 -4.56 -13.29 12.06
CA GLU A 346 -3.42 -13.61 12.91
C GLU A 346 -2.85 -12.35 13.58
N GLN A 347 -2.55 -11.31 12.81
CA GLN A 347 -1.89 -10.11 13.32
C GLN A 347 -2.76 -9.32 14.31
N ARG A 348 -4.06 -9.22 14.07
CA ARG A 348 -4.98 -8.51 14.98
C ARG A 348 -5.05 -9.11 16.38
N ALA A 349 -4.83 -10.42 16.50
CA ALA A 349 -4.84 -11.12 17.78
C ALA A 349 -3.71 -10.64 18.72
N PHE A 350 -2.59 -10.18 18.17
CA PHE A 350 -1.44 -9.71 18.93
C PHE A 350 -1.37 -8.20 19.07
N ALA A 351 -1.67 -7.47 17.98
CA ALA A 351 -1.42 -6.03 17.91
C ALA A 351 -2.64 -5.17 18.29
N GLY A 352 -3.82 -5.78 18.45
CA GLY A 352 -5.08 -5.05 18.49
C GLY A 352 -5.34 -4.30 17.18
N GLU A 353 -6.51 -3.71 17.03
CA GLU A 353 -6.84 -3.02 15.80
C GLU A 353 -7.69 -1.77 16.01
N GLU A 354 -7.70 -0.90 15.01
CA GLU A 354 -8.60 0.23 14.83
C GLU A 354 -9.49 0.01 13.59
N PRO A 355 -10.62 0.71 13.48
CA PRO A 355 -11.37 0.78 12.23
C PRO A 355 -10.48 1.29 11.10
N LEU A 356 -10.66 0.75 9.88
CA LEU A 356 -9.75 1.00 8.76
C LEU A 356 -9.57 2.49 8.43
N TYR A 357 -10.62 3.31 8.55
CA TYR A 357 -10.57 4.75 8.28
C TYR A 357 -9.67 5.54 9.25
N LYS A 358 -9.36 4.95 10.40
CA LYS A 358 -8.44 5.47 11.43
C LYS A 358 -7.24 4.57 11.67
N ALA A 359 -6.97 3.64 10.76
CA ALA A 359 -5.87 2.71 10.95
C ALA A 359 -4.56 3.45 11.25
N ASP A 360 -3.86 2.97 12.28
CA ASP A 360 -2.54 3.46 12.64
C ASP A 360 -1.55 3.15 11.48
N PRO A 361 -0.88 4.16 10.91
CA PRO A 361 0.12 3.95 9.86
C PRO A 361 1.27 3.00 10.24
N TYR A 362 1.50 2.79 11.53
CA TYR A 362 2.50 1.84 12.05
C TYR A 362 1.99 0.41 12.20
N LYS A 363 0.72 0.14 11.88
CA LYS A 363 0.13 -1.20 11.83
C LYS A 363 -0.14 -1.60 10.36
N PRO A 364 0.89 -2.05 9.62
CA PRO A 364 0.77 -2.27 8.18
C PRO A 364 -0.32 -3.28 7.81
N PHE A 365 -0.54 -4.33 8.60
CA PHE A 365 -1.57 -5.34 8.34
C PHE A 365 -2.99 -4.77 8.23
N LEU A 366 -3.27 -3.58 8.81
CA LEU A 366 -4.56 -2.92 8.64
C LEU A 366 -4.72 -2.32 7.25
N ALA A 367 -3.68 -1.67 6.73
CA ALA A 367 -3.75 -1.02 5.43
C ALA A 367 -3.58 -2.03 4.27
N TYR A 368 -2.72 -3.03 4.43
CA TYR A 368 -2.45 -4.04 3.41
C TYR A 368 -3.51 -5.16 3.47
N ASP A 369 -3.51 -5.93 4.54
CA ASP A 369 -4.25 -7.20 4.59
C ASP A 369 -5.75 -6.96 4.85
N LYS A 370 -6.12 -6.28 5.94
CA LYS A 370 -7.51 -5.88 6.16
C LYS A 370 -8.04 -5.02 5.02
N GLY A 371 -7.21 -4.08 4.55
CA GLY A 371 -7.55 -3.15 3.48
C GLY A 371 -7.94 -3.86 2.19
N MET A 372 -7.17 -4.86 1.74
CA MET A 372 -7.50 -5.66 0.56
C MET A 372 -8.84 -6.38 0.72
N VAL A 373 -9.05 -7.05 1.86
CA VAL A 373 -10.31 -7.79 2.14
C VAL A 373 -11.51 -6.84 2.15
N VAL A 374 -11.38 -5.68 2.80
CA VAL A 374 -12.44 -4.66 2.86
C VAL A 374 -12.76 -4.11 1.47
N MET A 375 -11.75 -3.81 0.65
CA MET A 375 -11.98 -3.33 -0.73
C MET A 375 -12.60 -4.40 -1.63
N TYR A 376 -12.24 -5.67 -1.44
CA TYR A 376 -12.90 -6.79 -2.13
C TYR A 376 -14.37 -6.92 -1.73
N GLN A 377 -14.67 -6.85 -0.44
CA GLN A 377 -16.06 -6.88 0.06
C GLN A 377 -16.86 -5.66 -0.43
N LEU A 378 -16.23 -4.49 -0.48
CA LEU A 378 -16.83 -3.29 -1.06
C LEU A 378 -17.13 -3.48 -2.56
N GLU A 379 -16.26 -4.14 -3.30
CA GLU A 379 -16.49 -4.43 -4.72
C GLU A 379 -17.66 -5.40 -4.92
N LEU A 380 -17.78 -6.42 -4.07
CA LEU A 380 -18.96 -7.31 -4.10
C LEU A 380 -20.26 -6.57 -3.77
N LEU A 381 -20.19 -5.46 -3.03
CA LEU A 381 -21.33 -4.62 -2.66
C LEU A 381 -21.70 -3.61 -3.74
N LEU A 382 -20.72 -2.89 -4.30
CA LEU A 382 -20.94 -1.75 -5.20
C LEU A 382 -20.65 -2.04 -6.68
N GLY A 383 -19.82 -3.07 -6.96
CA GLY A 383 -19.26 -3.34 -8.28
C GLY A 383 -18.03 -2.49 -8.61
N GLU A 384 -17.10 -3.05 -9.41
CA GLU A 384 -15.85 -2.41 -9.82
C GLU A 384 -16.08 -1.02 -10.48
N GLU A 385 -17.11 -0.88 -11.32
CA GLU A 385 -17.39 0.37 -12.03
C GLU A 385 -17.71 1.54 -11.09
N ASN A 386 -18.53 1.31 -10.06
CA ASN A 386 -18.88 2.35 -9.08
C ASN A 386 -17.67 2.73 -8.23
N ILE A 387 -16.84 1.76 -7.82
CA ILE A 387 -15.61 2.04 -7.10
C ILE A 387 -14.68 2.88 -7.98
N ASN A 388 -14.44 2.49 -9.23
CA ASN A 388 -13.59 3.24 -10.15
C ASN A 388 -14.11 4.66 -10.42
N LYS A 389 -15.43 4.85 -10.45
CA LYS A 389 -16.06 6.18 -10.54
C LYS A 389 -15.76 7.03 -9.30
N ALA A 390 -15.87 6.46 -8.10
CA ALA A 390 -15.53 7.14 -6.85
C ALA A 390 -14.05 7.51 -6.81
N LEU A 391 -13.15 6.57 -7.13
CA LEU A 391 -11.71 6.78 -7.14
C LEU A 391 -11.27 7.84 -8.15
N ARG A 392 -11.87 7.86 -9.35
CA ARG A 392 -11.62 8.91 -10.35
C ARG A 392 -12.07 10.29 -9.86
N SER A 393 -13.26 10.38 -9.23
CA SER A 393 -13.75 11.61 -8.63
C SER A 393 -12.83 12.10 -7.49
N PHE A 394 -12.41 11.18 -6.64
CA PHE A 394 -11.47 11.42 -5.56
C PHE A 394 -10.15 12.02 -6.08
N LEU A 395 -9.50 11.39 -7.05
CA LEU A 395 -8.27 11.90 -7.65
C LEU A 395 -8.47 13.29 -8.27
N LYS A 396 -9.57 13.50 -9.00
CA LYS A 396 -9.87 14.81 -9.60
C LYS A 396 -9.98 15.94 -8.56
N LYS A 397 -10.53 15.64 -7.37
CA LYS A 397 -10.69 16.62 -6.30
C LYS A 397 -9.39 16.90 -5.54
N TYR A 398 -8.58 15.88 -5.31
CA TYR A 398 -7.47 15.92 -4.36
C TYR A 398 -6.08 15.79 -5.01
N ALA A 399 -5.99 15.65 -6.35
CA ALA A 399 -4.69 15.64 -7.02
C ALA A 399 -3.92 16.95 -6.77
N TYR A 400 -2.60 16.81 -6.63
CA TYR A 400 -1.70 17.97 -6.58
C TYR A 400 -1.99 18.96 -7.74
N PRO A 401 -2.08 20.28 -7.52
CA PRO A 401 -1.76 21.02 -6.29
C PRO A 401 -2.96 21.29 -5.34
N ASN A 402 -4.06 20.58 -5.46
CA ASN A 402 -5.22 20.74 -4.58
C ASN A 402 -4.86 20.32 -3.13
N GLN A 403 -5.81 20.44 -2.22
CA GLN A 403 -5.57 20.09 -0.82
C GLN A 403 -5.36 18.57 -0.65
N PRO A 404 -4.35 18.14 0.12
CA PRO A 404 -4.12 16.72 0.44
C PRO A 404 -5.33 16.07 1.12
N PRO A 405 -5.71 14.85 0.70
CA PRO A 405 -6.90 14.18 1.21
C PRO A 405 -6.68 13.51 2.57
N LYS A 406 -7.81 13.21 3.24
CA LYS A 406 -7.93 12.35 4.42
C LYS A 406 -8.79 11.14 4.09
N SER A 407 -8.73 10.10 4.92
CA SER A 407 -9.49 8.86 4.73
C SER A 407 -11.02 9.09 4.60
N LEU A 408 -11.58 10.06 5.36
CA LEU A 408 -12.99 10.41 5.26
C LEU A 408 -13.39 10.97 3.90
N ASP A 409 -12.47 11.62 3.19
CA ASP A 409 -12.74 12.17 1.86
C ASP A 409 -13.01 11.05 0.85
N LEU A 410 -12.27 9.94 0.94
CA LEU A 410 -12.54 8.74 0.13
C LEU A 410 -13.93 8.14 0.45
N ILE A 411 -14.27 8.01 1.73
CA ILE A 411 -15.56 7.46 2.14
C ILE A 411 -16.71 8.32 1.60
N ASN A 412 -16.57 9.64 1.59
CA ASN A 412 -17.55 10.55 1.01
C ASN A 412 -17.73 10.32 -0.51
N GLU A 413 -16.65 10.02 -1.24
CA GLU A 413 -16.78 9.68 -2.66
C GLU A 413 -17.47 8.31 -2.88
N LEU A 414 -17.27 7.35 -1.97
CA LEU A 414 -17.99 6.07 -2.01
C LEU A 414 -19.49 6.25 -1.76
N TYR A 415 -19.87 7.13 -0.83
CA TYR A 415 -21.27 7.48 -0.63
C TYR A 415 -21.89 8.15 -1.87
N ALA A 416 -21.15 9.02 -2.53
CA ALA A 416 -21.64 9.75 -3.69
C ALA A 416 -21.97 8.84 -4.91
N VAL A 417 -21.43 7.63 -4.97
CA VAL A 417 -21.68 6.66 -6.05
C VAL A 417 -22.60 5.50 -5.65
N SER A 418 -23.06 5.47 -4.41
CA SER A 418 -23.88 4.38 -3.86
C SER A 418 -25.27 4.87 -3.46
N ASP A 419 -26.22 3.93 -3.42
CA ASP A 419 -27.53 4.20 -2.81
C ASP A 419 -27.39 4.42 -1.30
N SER A 420 -28.16 5.32 -0.74
CA SER A 420 -28.11 5.67 0.69
C SER A 420 -28.38 4.47 1.62
N THR A 421 -29.11 3.47 1.16
CA THR A 421 -29.36 2.21 1.91
C THR A 421 -28.09 1.40 2.12
N LEU A 422 -27.05 1.59 1.28
CA LEU A 422 -25.77 0.91 1.38
C LEU A 422 -24.75 1.66 2.27
N HIS A 423 -25.04 2.92 2.68
CA HIS A 423 -24.10 3.71 3.49
C HIS A 423 -23.78 3.04 4.83
N THR A 424 -24.77 2.39 5.48
CA THR A 424 -24.55 1.63 6.71
C THR A 424 -23.54 0.48 6.50
N LYS A 425 -23.61 -0.21 5.35
CA LYS A 425 -22.67 -1.31 5.04
C LYS A 425 -21.28 -0.77 4.72
N ILE A 426 -21.17 0.38 4.06
CA ILE A 426 -19.89 1.06 3.85
C ILE A 426 -19.28 1.47 5.20
N ASP A 427 -20.10 1.99 6.14
CA ASP A 427 -19.64 2.32 7.50
C ASP A 427 -19.19 1.08 8.28
N GLU A 428 -19.89 -0.05 8.15
CA GLU A 428 -19.45 -1.32 8.75
C GLU A 428 -18.06 -1.73 8.23
N LEU A 429 -17.79 -1.59 6.93
CA LEU A 429 -16.53 -1.96 6.32
C LEU A 429 -15.36 -1.03 6.74
N PHE A 430 -15.58 0.27 6.80
CA PHE A 430 -14.51 1.24 7.02
C PHE A 430 -14.45 1.80 8.44
N LYS A 431 -15.60 2.06 9.08
CA LYS A 431 -15.69 2.80 10.34
C LYS A 431 -15.94 1.94 11.57
N GLN A 432 -16.15 0.63 11.38
CA GLN A 432 -16.38 -0.32 12.46
C GLN A 432 -15.43 -1.52 12.33
N ILE A 433 -15.33 -2.29 13.39
CA ILE A 433 -14.64 -3.58 13.40
C ILE A 433 -15.74 -4.63 13.48
N ILE A 434 -16.09 -5.19 12.33
CA ILE A 434 -17.13 -6.21 12.20
C ILE A 434 -16.47 -7.56 11.91
N THR A 435 -16.85 -8.57 12.68
CA THR A 435 -16.46 -9.96 12.46
C THR A 435 -17.68 -10.87 12.44
N HIS A 436 -17.53 -12.01 11.82
CA HIS A 436 -18.58 -12.99 11.62
C HIS A 436 -18.14 -14.37 12.12
N ASP A 437 -19.10 -15.23 12.40
CA ASP A 437 -18.94 -16.63 12.78
C ASP A 437 -20.05 -17.40 12.07
N LEU A 438 -19.69 -18.10 11.00
CA LEU A 438 -20.58 -18.90 10.17
C LEU A 438 -20.28 -20.38 10.38
N GLN A 439 -21.28 -21.21 10.37
CA GLN A 439 -21.13 -22.66 10.53
C GLN A 439 -22.19 -23.44 9.81
N LEU A 440 -21.82 -24.50 9.11
CA LEU A 440 -22.74 -25.56 8.68
C LEU A 440 -23.10 -26.43 9.88
N ASP A 441 -24.25 -26.13 10.50
CA ASP A 441 -24.77 -26.92 11.64
C ASP A 441 -25.15 -28.34 11.20
N LYS A 442 -25.88 -28.46 10.08
CA LYS A 442 -26.31 -29.76 9.55
C LYS A 442 -26.54 -29.69 8.06
N VAL A 443 -25.98 -30.66 7.34
CA VAL A 443 -26.34 -30.95 5.94
C VAL A 443 -26.87 -32.37 5.85
N SER A 444 -28.04 -32.52 5.22
CA SER A 444 -28.68 -33.81 4.99
C SER A 444 -29.27 -33.87 3.59
N TYR A 445 -29.41 -35.06 3.03
CA TYR A 445 -30.07 -35.24 1.75
C TYR A 445 -30.86 -36.55 1.67
N ARG A 446 -31.83 -36.60 0.77
CA ARG A 446 -32.52 -37.84 0.36
C ARG A 446 -32.68 -37.84 -1.16
N LYS A 447 -32.70 -39.03 -1.75
CA LYS A 447 -33.09 -39.24 -3.13
C LYS A 447 -34.60 -39.41 -3.22
N THR A 448 -35.27 -38.66 -4.08
CA THR A 448 -36.71 -38.80 -4.34
C THR A 448 -36.98 -39.96 -5.30
N ASN A 449 -38.23 -40.36 -5.39
CA ASN A 449 -38.67 -41.39 -6.36
C ASN A 449 -38.46 -40.97 -7.81
N GLU A 450 -38.37 -39.67 -8.07
CA GLU A 450 -38.09 -39.06 -9.38
C GLU A 450 -36.60 -39.04 -9.73
N GLY A 451 -35.72 -39.53 -8.83
CA GLY A 451 -34.29 -39.55 -9.03
C GLY A 451 -33.56 -38.22 -8.70
N ILE A 452 -34.30 -37.21 -8.24
CA ILE A 452 -33.80 -35.91 -7.80
C ILE A 452 -33.34 -36.03 -6.34
N TYR A 453 -32.37 -35.21 -5.95
CA TYR A 453 -31.91 -35.12 -4.56
C TYR A 453 -32.45 -33.86 -3.88
N GLU A 454 -33.07 -34.04 -2.73
CA GLU A 454 -33.52 -32.96 -1.85
C GLU A 454 -32.49 -32.79 -0.72
N LEU A 455 -31.91 -31.61 -0.60
CA LEU A 455 -30.98 -31.24 0.48
C LEU A 455 -31.70 -30.35 1.49
N GLY A 456 -31.38 -30.62 2.77
CA GLY A 456 -31.66 -29.69 3.86
C GLY A 456 -30.32 -29.19 4.40
N ILE A 457 -30.16 -27.88 4.46
CA ILE A 457 -28.96 -27.18 4.94
C ILE A 457 -29.37 -26.31 6.13
N ALA A 458 -28.77 -26.53 7.29
CA ALA A 458 -28.94 -25.68 8.47
C ALA A 458 -27.62 -24.92 8.74
N VAL A 459 -27.74 -23.63 9.03
CA VAL A 459 -26.63 -22.70 9.20
C VAL A 459 -26.76 -21.96 10.53
N ILE A 460 -25.67 -21.84 11.26
CA ILE A 460 -25.53 -20.91 12.36
C ILE A 460 -24.73 -19.71 11.82
N ALA A 461 -25.26 -18.50 12.00
CA ALA A 461 -24.61 -17.28 11.56
C ALA A 461 -24.67 -16.22 12.65
N LYS A 462 -23.52 -15.67 13.03
CA LYS A 462 -23.39 -14.64 14.05
C LYS A 462 -22.57 -13.47 13.50
N LYS A 463 -22.90 -12.27 13.95
CA LYS A 463 -22.22 -11.03 13.61
C LYS A 463 -21.84 -10.30 14.89
N TYR A 464 -20.64 -9.78 14.93
CA TYR A 464 -20.11 -9.07 16.08
C TYR A 464 -19.55 -7.70 15.68
N ARG A 465 -19.71 -6.72 16.57
CA ARG A 465 -18.96 -5.49 16.56
C ARG A 465 -17.93 -5.55 17.69
N GLU A 466 -16.68 -5.28 17.35
CA GLU A 466 -15.57 -5.33 18.29
C GLU A 466 -15.02 -3.94 18.59
N ASP A 467 -14.36 -3.79 19.75
CA ASP A 467 -13.72 -2.54 20.16
C ASP A 467 -12.21 -2.47 19.84
N GLY A 468 -11.69 -3.49 19.16
CA GLY A 468 -10.27 -3.64 18.83
C GLY A 468 -9.38 -4.06 20.00
N LYS A 469 -9.96 -4.28 21.19
CA LYS A 469 -9.26 -4.68 22.43
C LYS A 469 -9.77 -6.01 22.99
N GLY A 470 -10.55 -6.73 22.20
CA GLY A 470 -11.09 -8.06 22.54
C GLY A 470 -12.52 -8.09 23.07
N LYS A 471 -13.18 -6.94 23.29
CA LYS A 471 -14.59 -6.91 23.69
C LYS A 471 -15.48 -6.98 22.47
N LYS A 472 -16.45 -7.91 22.47
CA LYS A 472 -17.40 -8.13 21.40
C LYS A 472 -18.83 -7.81 21.84
N ALA A 473 -19.59 -7.17 20.96
CA ALA A 473 -21.04 -6.99 21.07
C ALA A 473 -21.72 -7.72 19.94
N THR A 474 -22.67 -8.60 20.26
CA THR A 474 -23.46 -9.33 19.24
C THR A 474 -24.39 -8.36 18.52
N LEU A 475 -24.40 -8.46 17.20
CA LEU A 475 -25.32 -7.76 16.31
C LEU A 475 -26.31 -8.75 15.68
N VAL A 476 -27.38 -8.22 15.11
CA VAL A 476 -28.28 -9.02 14.28
C VAL A 476 -27.55 -9.37 12.99
N PHE A 477 -27.52 -10.64 12.62
CA PHE A 477 -27.05 -11.08 11.32
C PHE A 477 -28.18 -10.86 10.30
N ASP A 478 -28.04 -9.89 9.45
CA ASP A 478 -29.09 -9.40 8.53
C ASP A 478 -28.67 -9.47 7.05
N GLU A 479 -27.79 -10.40 6.71
CA GLU A 479 -27.26 -10.55 5.36
C GLU A 479 -27.63 -11.90 4.75
N PRO A 480 -27.83 -11.97 3.43
CA PRO A 480 -27.99 -13.26 2.74
C PRO A 480 -26.62 -13.96 2.65
N ILE A 481 -26.63 -15.30 2.77
CA ILE A 481 -25.41 -16.12 2.68
C ILE A 481 -25.44 -16.92 1.38
N GLU A 482 -24.38 -16.82 0.59
CA GLU A 482 -24.15 -17.67 -0.58
C GLU A 482 -23.68 -19.05 -0.13
N ILE A 483 -24.20 -20.08 -0.80
CA ILE A 483 -23.84 -21.48 -0.55
C ILE A 483 -23.56 -22.16 -1.88
N ASP A 484 -22.39 -22.75 -2.03
CA ASP A 484 -22.06 -23.61 -3.18
C ASP A 484 -22.29 -25.08 -2.83
N ILE A 485 -23.04 -25.77 -3.68
CA ILE A 485 -23.33 -27.20 -3.60
C ILE A 485 -22.61 -27.88 -4.76
N TYR A 486 -21.62 -28.71 -4.46
CA TYR A 486 -20.89 -29.51 -5.44
C TYR A 486 -21.57 -30.84 -5.65
N LEU A 487 -21.62 -31.31 -6.88
CA LEU A 487 -22.30 -32.48 -7.32
C LEU A 487 -21.34 -33.57 -7.80
N GLU A 488 -21.78 -34.83 -7.80
CA GLU A 488 -20.97 -36.00 -8.22
C GLU A 488 -20.48 -35.94 -9.68
N ASP A 489 -21.14 -35.13 -10.54
CA ASP A 489 -20.76 -34.92 -11.95
C ASP A 489 -19.73 -33.77 -12.14
N GLY A 490 -19.17 -33.25 -11.04
CA GLY A 490 -18.21 -32.15 -11.04
C GLY A 490 -18.85 -30.77 -11.20
N LYS A 491 -20.15 -30.66 -11.39
CA LYS A 491 -20.85 -29.38 -11.46
C LYS A 491 -21.05 -28.80 -10.06
N LYS A 492 -21.22 -27.48 -10.01
CA LYS A 492 -21.63 -26.78 -8.80
C LYS A 492 -22.88 -25.96 -9.05
N GLN A 493 -23.75 -25.90 -8.03
CA GLN A 493 -24.92 -25.05 -7.99
C GLN A 493 -24.81 -24.08 -6.85
N ARG A 494 -24.86 -22.75 -7.16
CA ARG A 494 -24.92 -21.70 -6.14
C ARG A 494 -26.34 -21.39 -5.78
N VAL A 495 -26.60 -21.30 -4.47
CA VAL A 495 -27.89 -20.92 -3.90
C VAL A 495 -27.69 -19.85 -2.84
N ILE A 496 -28.75 -19.16 -2.46
CA ILE A 496 -28.71 -18.10 -1.45
C ILE A 496 -29.61 -18.50 -0.29
N LEU A 497 -29.05 -18.53 0.91
CA LEU A 497 -29.82 -18.53 2.15
C LEU A 497 -30.33 -17.10 2.37
N PRO A 498 -31.66 -16.87 2.34
CA PRO A 498 -32.20 -15.52 2.49
C PRO A 498 -31.89 -14.92 3.87
N GLN A 499 -31.85 -13.61 3.92
CA GLN A 499 -31.73 -12.82 5.16
C GLN A 499 -32.72 -13.31 6.24
N GLY A 500 -32.22 -13.45 7.48
CA GLY A 500 -33.04 -13.86 8.64
C GLY A 500 -33.45 -15.33 8.66
N GLN A 501 -33.01 -16.14 7.70
CA GLN A 501 -33.22 -17.58 7.70
C GLN A 501 -31.99 -18.34 8.18
N SER A 502 -32.18 -19.47 8.84
CA SER A 502 -31.14 -20.40 9.29
C SER A 502 -31.23 -21.78 8.62
N LYS A 503 -32.20 -21.98 7.76
CA LYS A 503 -32.44 -23.26 7.07
C LYS A 503 -32.81 -23.05 5.62
N LEU A 504 -32.29 -23.91 4.75
CA LEU A 504 -32.59 -23.91 3.31
C LEU A 504 -32.91 -25.32 2.82
N LYS A 505 -33.93 -25.45 1.99
CA LYS A 505 -34.22 -26.67 1.23
C LYS A 505 -33.92 -26.44 -0.23
N VAL A 506 -33.12 -27.34 -0.84
CA VAL A 506 -32.70 -27.23 -2.24
C VAL A 506 -32.91 -28.55 -2.95
N ARG A 507 -33.32 -28.49 -4.24
CA ARG A 507 -33.36 -29.64 -5.12
C ARG A 507 -32.19 -29.57 -6.12
N VAL A 508 -31.46 -30.68 -6.27
CA VAL A 508 -30.37 -30.84 -7.22
C VAL A 508 -30.54 -32.13 -8.02
N ALA A 509 -30.09 -32.10 -9.28
CA ALA A 509 -30.28 -33.21 -10.22
C ALA A 509 -29.36 -34.42 -9.96
N LYS A 510 -28.23 -34.19 -9.28
CA LYS A 510 -27.20 -35.20 -8.99
C LYS A 510 -26.90 -35.24 -7.51
N LYS A 511 -26.27 -36.34 -7.07
CA LYS A 511 -25.87 -36.50 -5.67
C LYS A 511 -24.93 -35.39 -5.22
N PRO A 512 -25.22 -34.68 -4.11
CA PRO A 512 -24.30 -33.70 -3.54
C PRO A 512 -23.09 -34.41 -2.93
N THR A 513 -21.92 -33.81 -3.11
CA THR A 513 -20.63 -34.31 -2.62
C THR A 513 -19.98 -33.38 -1.61
N LYS A 514 -20.29 -32.07 -1.69
CA LYS A 514 -19.74 -31.06 -0.82
C LYS A 514 -20.67 -29.84 -0.77
N VAL A 515 -20.75 -29.20 0.38
CA VAL A 515 -21.46 -27.92 0.59
C VAL A 515 -20.47 -26.94 1.22
N VAL A 516 -20.44 -25.70 0.72
CA VAL A 516 -19.54 -24.65 1.21
C VAL A 516 -20.36 -23.39 1.47
N LEU A 517 -20.24 -22.82 2.67
CA LEU A 517 -20.77 -21.51 3.03
C LEU A 517 -19.81 -20.41 2.58
N ASP A 518 -20.37 -19.26 2.24
CA ASP A 518 -19.63 -18.04 1.85
C ASP A 518 -18.44 -18.32 0.91
N PRO A 519 -18.66 -18.99 -0.22
CA PRO A 519 -17.58 -19.42 -1.11
C PRO A 519 -16.81 -18.26 -1.76
N ARG A 520 -17.29 -17.01 -1.62
CA ARG A 520 -16.63 -15.80 -2.10
C ARG A 520 -16.05 -14.95 -1.00
N MET A 521 -15.98 -15.44 0.25
CA MET A 521 -15.42 -14.72 1.41
C MET A 521 -15.96 -13.31 1.60
N ARG A 522 -17.28 -13.17 1.52
CA ARG A 522 -17.99 -11.90 1.75
C ARG A 522 -17.97 -11.46 3.20
N PHE A 523 -17.66 -12.37 4.12
CA PHE A 523 -17.70 -12.14 5.56
C PHE A 523 -16.29 -12.20 6.16
N MET A 524 -16.05 -11.33 7.14
CA MET A 524 -14.79 -11.29 7.89
C MET A 524 -14.86 -12.34 9.01
N GLU A 525 -14.31 -13.50 8.77
CA GLU A 525 -14.39 -14.67 9.63
C GLU A 525 -13.02 -15.31 9.83
N ALA A 526 -12.72 -15.79 11.04
CA ALA A 526 -11.46 -16.40 11.41
C ALA A 526 -11.42 -17.92 11.19
N VAL A 527 -12.55 -18.60 11.39
CA VAL A 527 -12.64 -20.08 11.30
C VAL A 527 -13.40 -20.42 10.03
N LEU A 528 -12.79 -21.20 9.13
CA LEU A 528 -13.38 -21.59 7.86
C LEU A 528 -13.62 -23.10 7.74
N GLU A 529 -13.06 -23.89 8.64
CA GLU A 529 -13.13 -25.35 8.59
C GLU A 529 -14.56 -25.86 8.79
N ASP A 530 -15.42 -25.14 9.51
CA ASP A 530 -16.81 -25.47 9.75
C ASP A 530 -17.79 -24.87 8.71
N ASN A 531 -17.26 -24.13 7.75
CA ASN A 531 -17.97 -23.64 6.56
C ASN A 531 -18.07 -24.67 5.44
N GLU A 532 -17.37 -25.78 5.54
CA GLU A 532 -17.37 -26.84 4.53
C GLU A 532 -17.82 -28.18 5.12
N GLN A 533 -18.67 -28.91 4.39
CA GLN A 533 -19.05 -30.25 4.76
C GLN A 533 -19.09 -31.19 3.54
N THR A 534 -18.41 -32.34 3.66
CA THR A 534 -18.34 -33.41 2.64
C THR A 534 -19.10 -34.69 3.04
N SER A 535 -19.39 -34.85 4.33
CA SER A 535 -20.15 -35.99 4.87
C SER A 535 -21.54 -35.53 5.29
N PHE A 536 -22.57 -36.17 4.75
CA PHE A 536 -23.96 -35.77 4.95
C PHE A 536 -24.78 -36.84 5.70
N MET A 537 -25.66 -36.39 6.57
CA MET A 537 -26.58 -37.27 7.26
C MET A 537 -27.77 -37.63 6.35
N PRO A 538 -28.37 -38.86 6.47
CA PRO A 538 -29.62 -39.17 5.81
C PRO A 538 -30.72 -38.23 6.30
N LEU A 539 -31.52 -37.69 5.38
CA LEU A 539 -32.71 -36.92 5.71
C LEU A 539 -33.83 -37.91 6.08
N LEU A 540 -34.17 -37.97 7.37
CA LEU A 540 -35.27 -38.81 7.86
C LEU A 540 -36.65 -38.28 7.40
N GLN A 541 -37.62 -39.18 7.14
CA GLN A 541 -38.99 -38.77 6.79
C GLN A 541 -39.59 -37.96 7.95
N GLY A 542 -39.94 -36.69 7.71
CA GLY A 542 -40.64 -35.81 8.63
C GLY A 542 -39.87 -34.73 9.34
N GLY A 543 -38.57 -34.61 9.17
CA GLY A 543 -37.74 -33.68 9.95
C GLY A 543 -36.89 -32.71 9.14
N PHE A 544 -37.39 -31.49 8.96
CA PHE A 544 -36.59 -30.27 8.87
C PHE A 544 -37.36 -29.09 9.43
#